data_b8f6d7f77161d9cb036f847e5e148abe
#
_entry.id   b8f6d7f77161d9cb036f847e5e148abe
#
_cell.length_a   1.000
_cell.length_b   1.000
_cell.length_c   1.000
_cell.angle_alpha   90.00
_cell.angle_beta   90.00
_cell.angle_gamma   90.00
#
_symmetry.space_group_name_H-M   'P 1'
#
loop_
_entity.id
_entity.type
_entity.pdbx_description
1 polymer ?
#
loop_
_entity_poly.entity_id
_entity_poly.type
_entity_poly.pdbx_seq_one_letter_code
_entity_poly.pdbx_strand_id
1 'polypeptide(L)'
;MKYIIMCGGSYPGWETPRQMIKIRGEPVVARTIRLLRECGVTDICISTNDLRYEQFGVPILRHKNDFKGYVARGGSWVEAFYPTDEPCCYLMGDVVFSPGAMYTIVNDQTADIQFYASAPPFADSYIKHHAEPFAFKVLDQKRFRAAVEFVKANETSDIFTRRPIAWELWQVINGEDVKHINYKNYCRINDYTCDIDSIHDAQRIEEYTR
;
A
#
# COMPACT_ATOMS: atom_id res chain seq x y z
N MET A 1 -0.21 -9.96 -14.96
CA MET A 1 -0.78 -8.83 -14.19
C MET A 1 0.38 -8.03 -13.64
N LYS A 2 0.31 -6.72 -13.74
CA LYS A 2 1.32 -5.78 -13.26
C LYS A 2 1.24 -5.59 -11.74
N TYR A 3 2.40 -5.58 -11.06
CA TYR A 3 2.52 -5.27 -9.64
C TYR A 3 3.21 -3.91 -9.48
N ILE A 4 2.54 -2.97 -8.85
CA ILE A 4 2.98 -1.57 -8.69
C ILE A 4 3.32 -1.31 -7.23
N ILE A 5 4.60 -1.16 -6.91
CA ILE A 5 5.06 -0.80 -5.56
C ILE A 5 4.98 0.72 -5.43
N MET A 6 4.13 1.20 -4.53
CA MET A 6 3.84 2.61 -4.34
C MET A 6 4.91 3.27 -3.46
N CYS A 7 5.87 3.94 -4.06
CA CYS A 7 6.99 4.60 -3.39
C CYS A 7 6.95 6.13 -3.57
N GLY A 8 5.75 6.69 -3.50
CA GLY A 8 5.54 8.13 -3.53
C GLY A 8 5.58 8.75 -2.13
N GLY A 9 5.79 10.06 -2.10
CA GLY A 9 5.74 10.83 -0.87
C GLY A 9 7.08 10.99 -0.16
N SER A 10 7.21 12.10 0.54
CA SER A 10 8.29 12.38 1.48
C SER A 10 7.66 12.65 2.85
N TYR A 11 8.29 12.15 3.89
CA TYR A 11 7.83 12.36 5.26
C TYR A 11 8.78 13.31 5.97
N PRO A 12 8.28 14.37 6.63
CA PRO A 12 9.11 15.24 7.43
C PRO A 12 9.91 14.45 8.49
N GLY A 13 11.19 14.75 8.64
CA GLY A 13 12.06 14.07 9.60
C GLY A 13 12.73 12.78 9.09
N TRP A 14 12.47 12.35 7.85
CA TRP A 14 13.14 11.22 7.26
C TRP A 14 14.09 11.66 6.12
N GLU A 15 15.40 11.51 6.33
CA GLU A 15 16.40 11.74 5.28
C GLU A 15 16.34 10.69 4.17
N THR A 16 16.07 9.45 4.56
CA THR A 16 15.89 8.31 3.66
C THR A 16 14.41 7.97 3.56
N PRO A 17 13.84 7.75 2.37
CA PRO A 17 12.47 7.26 2.23
C PRO A 17 12.25 5.98 3.05
N ARG A 18 11.10 5.87 3.73
CA ARG A 18 10.78 4.70 4.55
C ARG A 18 10.91 3.38 3.80
N GLN A 19 10.57 3.39 2.52
CA GLN A 19 10.68 2.25 1.62
C GLN A 19 12.13 1.80 1.35
N MET A 20 13.11 2.66 1.63
CA MET A 20 14.55 2.36 1.49
C MET A 20 15.23 2.01 2.82
N ILE A 21 14.50 2.06 3.93
CA ILE A 21 15.00 1.58 5.22
C ILE A 21 15.38 0.11 5.05
N LYS A 22 16.50 -0.25 5.68
CA LYS A 22 16.99 -1.63 5.65
C LYS A 22 16.44 -2.41 6.84
N ILE A 23 15.81 -3.54 6.54
CA ILE A 23 15.46 -4.58 7.50
C ILE A 23 16.45 -5.71 7.28
N ARG A 24 17.28 -6.02 8.29
CA ARG A 24 18.40 -7.00 8.18
C ARG A 24 19.31 -6.77 6.97
N GLY A 25 19.61 -5.50 6.71
CA GLY A 25 20.50 -5.11 5.62
C GLY A 25 19.84 -5.04 4.24
N GLU A 26 18.59 -5.48 4.06
CA GLU A 26 17.84 -5.42 2.81
C GLU A 26 16.85 -4.26 2.81
N PRO A 27 16.87 -3.31 1.84
CA PRO A 27 15.85 -2.27 1.72
C PRO A 27 14.45 -2.86 1.58
N VAL A 28 13.43 -2.24 2.22
CA VAL A 28 12.04 -2.72 2.19
C VAL A 28 11.54 -2.92 0.75
N VAL A 29 11.78 -1.96 -0.14
CA VAL A 29 11.39 -2.07 -1.55
C VAL A 29 12.12 -3.22 -2.27
N ALA A 30 13.39 -3.46 -1.97
CA ALA A 30 14.15 -4.59 -2.55
C ALA A 30 13.58 -5.92 -2.07
N ARG A 31 13.25 -6.03 -0.79
CA ARG A 31 12.57 -7.18 -0.20
C ARG A 31 11.23 -7.46 -0.90
N THR A 32 10.42 -6.43 -1.11
CA THR A 32 9.13 -6.57 -1.81
C THR A 32 9.33 -7.10 -3.24
N ILE A 33 10.29 -6.55 -3.98
CA ILE A 33 10.64 -7.04 -5.33
C ILE A 33 11.10 -8.50 -5.30
N ARG A 34 11.95 -8.87 -4.35
CA ARG A 34 12.43 -10.26 -4.20
C ARG A 34 11.29 -11.21 -3.92
N LEU A 35 10.43 -10.90 -2.95
CA LEU A 35 9.28 -11.74 -2.60
C LEU A 35 8.29 -11.92 -3.76
N LEU A 36 8.05 -10.87 -4.54
CA LEU A 36 7.23 -10.97 -5.76
C LEU A 36 7.88 -11.94 -6.77
N ARG A 37 9.19 -11.83 -6.99
CA ARG A 37 9.92 -12.73 -7.90
C ARG A 37 9.91 -14.18 -7.41
N GLU A 38 10.05 -14.40 -6.12
CA GLU A 38 9.93 -15.74 -5.50
C GLU A 38 8.54 -16.34 -5.71
N CYS A 39 7.50 -15.52 -5.81
CA CYS A 39 6.14 -15.93 -6.19
C CYS A 39 5.93 -16.05 -7.72
N GLY A 40 6.99 -15.91 -8.53
CA GLY A 40 6.92 -16.04 -10.00
C GLY A 40 6.44 -14.79 -10.74
N VAL A 41 6.33 -13.64 -10.06
CA VAL A 41 5.91 -12.38 -10.69
C VAL A 41 7.06 -11.77 -11.47
N THR A 42 6.83 -11.45 -12.75
CA THR A 42 7.81 -10.85 -13.66
C THR A 42 7.51 -9.39 -14.02
N ASP A 43 6.23 -8.97 -14.02
CA ASP A 43 5.80 -7.61 -14.35
C ASP A 43 5.70 -6.78 -13.06
N ILE A 44 6.86 -6.28 -12.61
CA ILE A 44 7.01 -5.48 -11.38
C ILE A 44 7.49 -4.09 -11.77
N CYS A 45 6.89 -3.05 -11.20
CA CYS A 45 7.33 -1.67 -11.35
C CYS A 45 7.20 -0.89 -10.04
N ILE A 46 7.90 0.24 -9.94
CA ILE A 46 7.81 1.17 -8.83
C ILE A 46 7.14 2.45 -9.30
N SER A 47 6.14 2.90 -8.58
CA SER A 47 5.48 4.18 -8.80
C SER A 47 6.12 5.25 -7.91
N THR A 48 6.91 6.16 -8.53
CA THR A 48 7.64 7.22 -7.82
C THR A 48 8.15 8.29 -8.79
N ASN A 49 8.43 9.50 -8.26
CA ASN A 49 9.18 10.54 -8.96
C ASN A 49 10.63 10.70 -8.45
N ASP A 50 11.03 9.92 -7.45
CA ASP A 50 12.37 9.95 -6.86
C ASP A 50 13.33 9.07 -7.66
N LEU A 51 14.41 9.67 -8.19
CA LEU A 51 15.42 9.00 -9.01
C LEU A 51 16.20 7.91 -8.23
N ARG A 52 16.25 7.99 -6.90
CA ARG A 52 16.95 7.01 -6.06
C ARG A 52 16.42 5.59 -6.23
N TYR A 53 15.17 5.43 -6.68
CA TYR A 53 14.56 4.11 -6.89
C TYR A 53 15.02 3.41 -8.17
N GLU A 54 15.69 4.09 -9.11
CA GLU A 54 16.22 3.49 -10.34
C GLU A 54 17.25 2.38 -10.06
N GLN A 55 17.94 2.43 -8.92
CA GLN A 55 18.90 1.41 -8.50
C GLN A 55 18.31 0.01 -8.28
N PHE A 56 16.98 -0.13 -8.15
CA PHE A 56 16.36 -1.44 -7.89
C PHE A 56 16.09 -2.26 -9.15
N GLY A 57 16.42 -1.75 -10.34
CA GLY A 57 16.41 -2.50 -11.59
C GLY A 57 15.03 -2.99 -12.06
N VAL A 58 13.97 -2.26 -11.72
CA VAL A 58 12.60 -2.44 -12.23
C VAL A 58 12.11 -1.15 -12.87
N PRO A 59 11.16 -1.20 -13.83
CA PRO A 59 10.61 0.00 -14.46
C PRO A 59 10.03 0.99 -13.45
N ILE A 60 10.24 2.28 -13.71
CA ILE A 60 9.70 3.37 -12.88
C ILE A 60 8.49 3.98 -13.59
N LEU A 61 7.36 4.03 -12.89
CA LEU A 61 6.16 4.74 -13.29
C LEU A 61 6.17 6.12 -12.64
N ARG A 62 6.38 7.16 -13.45
CA ARG A 62 6.45 8.53 -12.95
C ARG A 62 5.07 9.16 -12.96
N HIS A 63 4.67 9.69 -11.81
CA HIS A 63 3.43 10.46 -11.71
C HIS A 63 3.54 11.78 -12.48
N LYS A 64 2.43 12.18 -13.08
CA LYS A 64 2.31 13.53 -13.66
C LYS A 64 2.28 14.63 -12.60
N ASN A 65 1.84 14.27 -11.39
CA ASN A 65 1.76 15.16 -10.25
C ASN A 65 3.07 15.11 -9.44
N ASP A 66 3.48 16.27 -8.93
CA ASP A 66 4.59 16.34 -8.00
C ASP A 66 4.12 15.95 -6.59
N PHE A 67 4.36 14.70 -6.20
CA PHE A 67 4.03 14.21 -4.85
C PHE A 67 4.99 14.70 -3.76
N LYS A 68 5.96 15.57 -4.08
CA LYS A 68 6.83 16.18 -3.07
C LYS A 68 5.99 16.98 -2.08
N GLY A 69 5.97 16.53 -0.85
CA GLY A 69 5.24 17.19 0.23
C GLY A 69 3.72 17.00 0.17
N TYR A 70 3.27 15.90 -0.39
CA TYR A 70 1.89 15.48 -0.48
C TYR A 70 1.06 15.78 0.79
N VAL A 71 1.52 15.34 1.96
CA VAL A 71 0.84 15.61 3.24
C VAL A 71 0.88 17.11 3.62
N ALA A 72 1.99 17.79 3.31
CA ALA A 72 2.17 19.22 3.61
C ALA A 72 1.37 20.14 2.69
N ARG A 73 0.98 19.69 1.49
CA ARG A 73 0.26 20.48 0.48
C ARG A 73 -1.23 20.16 0.38
N GLY A 74 -1.77 19.27 1.24
CA GLY A 74 -3.18 18.94 1.24
C GLY A 74 -3.66 18.07 0.06
N GLY A 75 -2.75 17.35 -0.64
CA GLY A 75 -3.12 16.42 -1.70
C GLY A 75 -3.91 15.20 -1.17
N SER A 76 -4.73 14.57 -1.98
CA SER A 76 -5.52 13.39 -1.57
C SER A 76 -4.67 12.14 -1.48
N TRP A 77 -4.83 11.33 -0.42
CA TRP A 77 -4.10 10.07 -0.26
C TRP A 77 -4.29 9.13 -1.45
N VAL A 78 -5.50 9.13 -2.03
CA VAL A 78 -5.83 8.28 -3.20
C VAL A 78 -5.10 8.69 -4.49
N GLU A 79 -4.50 9.88 -4.55
CA GLU A 79 -3.67 10.29 -5.69
C GLU A 79 -2.33 9.52 -5.77
N ALA A 80 -1.98 8.77 -4.72
CA ALA A 80 -0.82 7.88 -4.73
C ALA A 80 -0.98 6.67 -5.68
N PHE A 81 -2.21 6.28 -6.03
CA PHE A 81 -2.45 5.22 -7.00
C PHE A 81 -2.07 5.69 -8.42
N TYR A 82 -1.12 4.98 -9.03
CA TYR A 82 -0.73 5.27 -10.41
C TYR A 82 -1.88 4.95 -11.36
N PRO A 83 -2.34 5.90 -12.19
CA PRO A 83 -3.47 5.67 -13.09
C PRO A 83 -3.09 4.67 -14.19
N THR A 84 -3.86 3.59 -14.30
CA THR A 84 -3.72 2.58 -15.36
C THR A 84 -5.08 2.03 -15.74
N ASP A 85 -5.23 1.56 -16.99
CA ASP A 85 -6.41 0.86 -17.47
C ASP A 85 -6.26 -0.67 -17.38
N GLU A 86 -5.03 -1.14 -17.12
CA GLU A 86 -4.71 -2.56 -17.06
C GLU A 86 -4.93 -3.13 -15.65
N PRO A 87 -5.36 -4.39 -15.53
CA PRO A 87 -5.38 -5.09 -14.25
C PRO A 87 -4.03 -5.03 -13.55
N CYS A 88 -4.02 -4.59 -12.29
CA CYS A 88 -2.79 -4.48 -11.51
C CYS A 88 -2.99 -4.77 -10.03
N CYS A 89 -1.89 -4.94 -9.32
CA CYS A 89 -1.85 -4.99 -7.86
C CYS A 89 -1.00 -3.83 -7.34
N TYR A 90 -1.61 -2.93 -6.58
CA TYR A 90 -0.92 -1.86 -5.86
C TYR A 90 -0.46 -2.38 -4.50
N LEU A 91 0.83 -2.26 -4.23
CA LEU A 91 1.44 -2.62 -2.96
C LEU A 91 1.91 -1.35 -2.24
N MET A 92 1.57 -1.19 -0.96
CA MET A 92 2.10 -0.09 -0.15
C MET A 92 3.62 -0.27 -0.01
N GLY A 93 4.38 0.74 -0.41
CA GLY A 93 5.84 0.61 -0.56
C GLY A 93 6.61 0.60 0.75
N ASP A 94 6.01 1.11 1.84
CA ASP A 94 6.56 1.15 3.20
C ASP A 94 6.16 -0.05 4.07
N VAL A 95 5.49 -1.04 3.46
CA VAL A 95 5.11 -2.28 4.15
C VAL A 95 6.20 -3.33 4.05
N VAL A 96 6.58 -3.90 5.17
CA VAL A 96 7.44 -5.09 5.25
C VAL A 96 6.56 -6.33 5.18
N PHE A 97 6.46 -6.89 3.99
CA PHE A 97 5.67 -8.10 3.77
C PHE A 97 6.36 -9.34 4.32
N SER A 98 5.58 -10.24 4.93
CA SER A 98 6.00 -11.62 5.14
C SER A 98 5.95 -12.41 3.82
N PRO A 99 6.70 -13.53 3.70
CA PRO A 99 6.55 -14.43 2.56
C PRO A 99 5.12 -14.97 2.42
N GLY A 100 4.44 -15.26 3.55
CA GLY A 100 3.06 -15.74 3.58
C GLY A 100 2.06 -14.70 3.06
N ALA A 101 2.21 -13.44 3.48
CA ALA A 101 1.39 -12.34 2.98
C ALA A 101 1.57 -12.14 1.47
N MET A 102 2.81 -12.14 0.99
CA MET A 102 3.09 -12.00 -0.44
C MET A 102 2.51 -13.16 -1.24
N TYR A 103 2.66 -14.40 -0.76
CA TYR A 103 2.07 -15.57 -1.38
C TYR A 103 0.53 -15.46 -1.46
N THR A 104 -0.13 -15.02 -0.39
CA THR A 104 -1.57 -14.79 -0.35
C THR A 104 -1.99 -13.76 -1.39
N ILE A 105 -1.33 -12.60 -1.42
CA ILE A 105 -1.65 -11.51 -2.38
C ILE A 105 -1.47 -11.97 -3.82
N VAL A 106 -0.38 -12.68 -4.13
CA VAL A 106 -0.09 -13.10 -5.51
C VAL A 106 -1.07 -14.16 -5.99
N ASN A 107 -1.39 -15.16 -5.16
CA ASN A 107 -2.18 -16.32 -5.53
C ASN A 107 -3.70 -16.16 -5.32
N ASP A 108 -4.16 -15.07 -4.73
CA ASP A 108 -5.58 -14.78 -4.62
C ASP A 108 -6.24 -14.70 -6.00
N GLN A 109 -7.38 -15.40 -6.15
CA GLN A 109 -8.13 -15.53 -7.39
C GLN A 109 -9.33 -14.56 -7.44
N THR A 110 -9.18 -13.35 -6.88
CA THR A 110 -10.25 -12.36 -6.98
C THR A 110 -10.63 -12.08 -8.43
N ALA A 111 -11.93 -11.93 -8.67
CA ALA A 111 -12.47 -11.65 -10.00
C ALA A 111 -12.70 -10.15 -10.26
N ASP A 112 -12.53 -9.30 -9.26
CA ASP A 112 -12.92 -7.88 -9.31
C ASP A 112 -11.87 -7.00 -8.63
N ILE A 113 -12.11 -6.59 -7.39
CA ILE A 113 -11.17 -5.80 -6.57
C ILE A 113 -11.05 -6.48 -5.22
N GLN A 114 -9.80 -6.69 -4.76
CA GLN A 114 -9.51 -7.22 -3.43
C GLN A 114 -8.61 -6.26 -2.67
N PHE A 115 -8.97 -6.01 -1.42
CA PHE A 115 -8.17 -5.25 -0.47
C PHE A 115 -7.52 -6.19 0.54
N TYR A 116 -6.23 -6.01 0.80
CA TYR A 116 -5.43 -6.77 1.75
C TYR A 116 -5.01 -5.84 2.87
N ALA A 117 -5.31 -6.24 4.11
CA ALA A 117 -5.11 -5.39 5.26
C ALA A 117 -5.02 -6.20 6.55
N SER A 118 -4.65 -5.55 7.65
CA SER A 118 -4.83 -6.06 9.01
C SER A 118 -5.80 -5.16 9.79
N ALA A 119 -6.67 -5.78 10.60
CA ALA A 119 -7.60 -5.06 11.46
C ALA A 119 -7.99 -5.95 12.68
N PRO A 120 -8.55 -5.36 13.77
CA PRO A 120 -8.99 -6.12 14.94
C PRO A 120 -9.98 -7.26 14.59
N PRO A 121 -9.96 -8.40 15.32
CA PRO A 121 -8.97 -8.78 16.33
C PRO A 121 -7.64 -9.17 15.70
N PHE A 122 -6.52 -8.73 16.32
CA PHE A 122 -5.19 -9.04 15.83
C PHE A 122 -4.68 -10.38 16.35
N ALA A 123 -3.91 -11.12 15.53
CA ALA A 123 -3.18 -12.28 15.99
C ALA A 123 -1.97 -11.86 16.84
N ASP A 124 -1.48 -12.76 17.71
CA ASP A 124 -0.31 -12.53 18.56
C ASP A 124 0.97 -12.24 17.73
N SER A 125 1.03 -12.77 16.51
CA SER A 125 2.11 -12.53 15.56
C SER A 125 2.06 -11.17 14.88
N TYR A 126 1.00 -10.38 15.09
CA TYR A 126 0.88 -9.06 14.50
C TYR A 126 1.59 -8.01 15.37
N ILE A 127 2.48 -7.23 14.74
CA ILE A 127 3.41 -6.36 15.46
C ILE A 127 2.74 -5.10 16.03
N LYS A 128 1.78 -4.55 15.30
CA LYS A 128 1.05 -3.33 15.67
C LYS A 128 -0.39 -3.65 16.06
N HIS A 129 -1.03 -2.76 16.83
CA HIS A 129 -2.41 -2.94 17.29
C HIS A 129 -3.37 -1.91 16.70
N HIS A 130 -3.12 -1.51 15.44
CA HIS A 130 -4.04 -0.68 14.65
C HIS A 130 -4.19 -1.25 13.25
N ALA A 131 -5.30 -0.90 12.61
CA ALA A 131 -5.62 -1.42 11.29
C ALA A 131 -4.74 -0.79 10.20
N GLU A 132 -4.10 -1.61 9.39
CA GLU A 132 -3.16 -1.18 8.36
C GLU A 132 -3.52 -1.72 6.98
N PRO A 133 -3.46 -0.86 5.93
CA PRO A 133 -3.60 -1.28 4.55
C PRO A 133 -2.28 -1.83 4.00
N PHE A 134 -2.33 -2.88 3.18
CA PHE A 134 -1.15 -3.48 2.58
C PHE A 134 -1.16 -3.45 1.06
N ALA A 135 -2.30 -3.80 0.43
CA ALA A 135 -2.38 -3.86 -1.02
C ALA A 135 -3.82 -3.76 -1.54
N PHE A 136 -3.95 -3.38 -2.81
CA PHE A 136 -5.17 -3.51 -3.61
C PHE A 136 -4.87 -4.29 -4.89
N LYS A 137 -5.50 -5.44 -5.09
CA LYS A 137 -5.52 -6.15 -6.36
C LYS A 137 -6.76 -5.70 -7.14
N VAL A 138 -6.56 -5.11 -8.31
CA VAL A 138 -7.61 -4.42 -9.07
C VAL A 138 -7.69 -5.02 -10.48
N LEU A 139 -8.77 -5.75 -10.77
CA LEU A 139 -9.10 -6.24 -12.09
C LEU A 139 -10.12 -5.30 -12.78
N ASP A 140 -11.10 -4.78 -12.03
CA ASP A 140 -12.01 -3.75 -12.53
C ASP A 140 -11.44 -2.33 -12.26
N GLN A 141 -10.60 -1.86 -13.16
CA GLN A 141 -10.01 -0.52 -13.10
C GLN A 141 -11.05 0.60 -13.22
N LYS A 142 -12.14 0.37 -13.95
CA LYS A 142 -13.20 1.38 -14.10
C LYS A 142 -13.88 1.66 -12.76
N ARG A 143 -14.26 0.61 -12.04
CA ARG A 143 -14.89 0.72 -10.71
C ARG A 143 -13.91 1.31 -9.70
N PHE A 144 -12.64 0.86 -9.70
CA PHE A 144 -11.63 1.38 -8.80
C PHE A 144 -11.41 2.88 -9.01
N ARG A 145 -11.23 3.34 -10.25
CA ARG A 145 -11.06 4.76 -10.55
C ARG A 145 -12.28 5.61 -10.18
N ALA A 146 -13.49 5.11 -10.42
CA ALA A 146 -14.70 5.80 -10.00
C ALA A 146 -14.72 6.02 -8.47
N ALA A 147 -14.28 5.03 -7.68
CA ALA A 147 -14.16 5.15 -6.24
C ALA A 147 -13.05 6.15 -5.82
N VAL A 148 -11.89 6.12 -6.49
CA VAL A 148 -10.79 7.08 -6.28
C VAL A 148 -11.27 8.50 -6.53
N GLU A 149 -11.93 8.76 -7.66
CA GLU A 149 -12.46 10.09 -7.98
C GLU A 149 -13.55 10.55 -6.99
N PHE A 150 -14.42 9.63 -6.54
CA PHE A 150 -15.40 9.93 -5.52
C PHE A 150 -14.73 10.36 -4.19
N VAL A 151 -13.73 9.60 -3.72
CA VAL A 151 -12.99 9.93 -2.49
C VAL A 151 -12.30 11.29 -2.64
N LYS A 152 -11.62 11.53 -3.76
CA LYS A 152 -10.92 12.78 -4.04
C LYS A 152 -11.87 13.98 -4.06
N ALA A 153 -13.01 13.86 -4.72
CA ALA A 153 -14.00 14.95 -4.84
C ALA A 153 -14.67 15.29 -3.50
N ASN A 154 -14.70 14.36 -2.56
CA ASN A 154 -15.40 14.51 -1.28
C ASN A 154 -14.45 14.55 -0.05
N GLU A 155 -13.14 14.63 -0.25
CA GLU A 155 -12.13 14.53 0.83
C GLU A 155 -12.33 15.54 1.96
N THR A 156 -12.80 16.73 1.64
CA THR A 156 -13.05 17.83 2.60
C THR A 156 -14.51 17.98 2.99
N SER A 157 -15.39 17.11 2.52
CA SER A 157 -16.82 17.13 2.84
C SER A 157 -17.09 16.44 4.18
N ASP A 158 -18.29 16.63 4.72
CA ASP A 158 -18.77 15.98 5.94
C ASP A 158 -19.21 14.51 5.75
N ILE A 159 -19.05 13.96 4.54
CA ILE A 159 -19.28 12.55 4.24
C ILE A 159 -18.31 11.68 5.02
N PHE A 160 -17.05 12.11 5.13
CA PHE A 160 -16.02 11.43 5.90
C PHE A 160 -15.84 12.10 7.27
N THR A 161 -15.69 11.28 8.33
CA THR A 161 -15.43 11.79 9.69
C THR A 161 -13.96 12.15 9.91
N ARG A 162 -13.09 11.74 9.01
CA ARG A 162 -11.65 12.03 8.98
C ARG A 162 -11.18 12.09 7.53
N ARG A 163 -9.95 12.52 7.31
CA ARG A 163 -9.34 12.45 5.99
C ARG A 163 -9.33 11.00 5.49
N PRO A 164 -9.97 10.73 4.32
CA PRO A 164 -10.08 9.37 3.81
C PRO A 164 -8.73 8.81 3.36
N ILE A 165 -8.51 7.54 3.67
CA ILE A 165 -7.37 6.72 3.26
C ILE A 165 -7.88 5.39 2.66
N ALA A 166 -7.08 4.34 2.73
CA ALA A 166 -7.39 3.04 2.14
C ALA A 166 -8.69 2.40 2.63
N TRP A 167 -9.02 2.54 3.92
CA TRP A 167 -10.24 1.95 4.49
C TRP A 167 -11.51 2.62 3.96
N GLU A 168 -11.53 3.93 3.89
CA GLU A 168 -12.65 4.67 3.32
C GLU A 168 -12.79 4.39 1.83
N LEU A 169 -11.67 4.33 1.09
CA LEU A 169 -11.69 3.92 -0.32
C LEU A 169 -12.30 2.52 -0.49
N TRP A 170 -11.92 1.56 0.37
CA TRP A 170 -12.47 0.21 0.35
C TRP A 170 -13.98 0.19 0.60
N GLN A 171 -14.48 0.97 1.55
CA GLN A 171 -15.90 1.10 1.81
C GLN A 171 -16.66 1.73 0.63
N VAL A 172 -16.09 2.77 -0.01
CA VAL A 172 -16.66 3.34 -1.24
C VAL A 172 -16.75 2.29 -2.35
N ILE A 173 -15.71 1.48 -2.56
CA ILE A 173 -15.71 0.40 -3.55
C ILE A 173 -16.84 -0.60 -3.27
N ASN A 174 -17.14 -0.90 -2.01
CA ASN A 174 -18.20 -1.83 -1.63
C ASN A 174 -19.58 -1.19 -1.50
N GLY A 175 -19.73 0.12 -1.72
CA GLY A 175 -21.00 0.83 -1.53
C GLY A 175 -21.46 0.88 -0.07
N GLU A 176 -20.52 0.85 0.87
CA GLU A 176 -20.78 0.87 2.30
C GLU A 176 -20.79 2.30 2.86
N ASP A 177 -21.37 2.50 4.06
CA ASP A 177 -21.28 3.76 4.78
C ASP A 177 -19.82 4.09 5.11
N VAL A 178 -19.40 5.31 4.81
CA VAL A 178 -18.01 5.77 4.98
C VAL A 178 -17.82 6.64 6.23
N LYS A 179 -18.88 6.88 7.01
CA LYS A 179 -18.77 7.64 8.26
C LYS A 179 -18.00 6.90 9.35
N HIS A 180 -18.10 5.56 9.34
CA HIS A 180 -17.43 4.72 10.33
C HIS A 180 -16.71 3.54 9.66
N ILE A 181 -15.48 3.31 10.04
CA ILE A 181 -14.74 2.15 9.55
C ILE A 181 -15.34 0.86 10.13
N ASN A 182 -15.69 -0.09 9.27
CA ASN A 182 -16.37 -1.32 9.65
C ASN A 182 -15.52 -2.61 9.51
N TYR A 183 -14.32 -2.53 8.93
CA TYR A 183 -13.39 -3.64 8.73
C TYR A 183 -14.02 -4.91 8.14
N LYS A 184 -14.79 -4.77 7.04
CA LYS A 184 -15.49 -5.88 6.39
C LYS A 184 -14.95 -6.16 4.99
N ASN A 185 -15.24 -7.36 4.48
CA ASN A 185 -15.10 -7.78 3.10
C ASN A 185 -13.66 -7.69 2.53
N TYR A 186 -12.63 -7.64 3.34
CA TYR A 186 -11.22 -7.58 2.93
C TYR A 186 -10.50 -8.92 3.15
N CYS A 187 -9.42 -9.16 2.44
CA CYS A 187 -8.53 -10.29 2.72
C CYS A 187 -7.63 -9.94 3.91
N ARG A 188 -7.82 -10.68 5.00
CA ARG A 188 -7.07 -10.46 6.24
C ARG A 188 -5.65 -11.02 6.14
N ILE A 189 -4.67 -10.15 6.39
CA ILE A 189 -3.28 -10.53 6.65
C ILE A 189 -2.97 -10.13 8.08
N ASN A 190 -2.63 -11.10 8.93
CA ASN A 190 -2.50 -10.87 10.36
C ASN A 190 -1.32 -11.65 10.94
N ASP A 191 -0.18 -11.49 10.30
CA ASP A 191 1.13 -11.98 10.72
C ASP A 191 2.05 -10.78 11.06
N TYR A 192 3.36 -10.90 10.94
CA TYR A 192 4.27 -9.78 11.18
C TYR A 192 4.31 -8.73 10.05
N THR A 193 3.53 -8.90 8.97
CA THR A 193 3.42 -7.89 7.91
C THR A 193 2.90 -6.58 8.49
N CYS A 194 3.66 -5.51 8.36
CA CYS A 194 3.26 -4.18 8.83
C CYS A 194 4.01 -3.07 8.08
N ASP A 195 3.49 -1.86 8.15
CA ASP A 195 4.18 -0.69 7.62
C ASP A 195 5.25 -0.15 8.58
N ILE A 196 6.10 0.73 8.08
CA ILE A 196 7.12 1.43 8.86
C ILE A 196 6.71 2.89 9.01
N ASP A 197 6.23 3.28 10.19
CA ASP A 197 5.95 4.66 10.54
C ASP A 197 7.08 5.32 11.33
N SER A 198 7.91 4.50 11.98
CA SER A 198 9.02 4.97 12.81
C SER A 198 10.24 4.05 12.73
N ILE A 199 11.40 4.55 13.13
CA ILE A 199 12.62 3.73 13.28
C ILE A 199 12.40 2.60 14.29
N HIS A 200 11.58 2.82 15.29
CA HIS A 200 11.24 1.81 16.29
C HIS A 200 10.45 0.64 15.66
N ASP A 201 9.56 0.92 14.70
CA ASP A 201 8.86 -0.14 13.96
C ASP A 201 9.86 -1.01 13.19
N ALA A 202 10.81 -0.39 12.51
CA ALA A 202 11.85 -1.11 11.78
C ALA A 202 12.64 -2.06 12.71
N GLN A 203 13.02 -1.60 13.91
CA GLN A 203 13.73 -2.40 14.91
C GLN A 203 12.87 -3.59 15.39
N ARG A 204 11.60 -3.36 15.70
CA ARG A 204 10.68 -4.44 16.10
C ARG A 204 10.49 -5.48 15.00
N ILE A 205 10.32 -5.04 13.74
CA ILE A 205 10.17 -5.95 12.60
C ILE A 205 11.40 -6.86 12.44
N GLU A 206 12.61 -6.35 12.68
CA GLU A 206 13.84 -7.15 12.59
C GLU A 206 13.84 -8.35 13.56
N GLU A 207 13.16 -8.27 14.69
CA GLU A 207 13.03 -9.37 15.65
C GLU A 207 12.17 -10.51 15.08
N TYR A 208 11.17 -10.21 14.28
CA TYR A 208 10.23 -11.17 13.70
C TYR A 208 10.69 -11.74 12.35
N THR A 209 11.61 -11.08 11.66
CA THR A 209 12.10 -11.52 10.35
C THR A 209 13.30 -12.47 10.42
N ARG A 210 13.46 -13.19 11.53
CA ARG A 210 14.54 -14.17 11.76
C ARG A 210 14.44 -15.37 10.84
#